data_9d6bf584e1646edf63e0b21adbc99a72
#
_entry.id   9d6bf584e1646edf63e0b21adbc99a72
#
_cell.length_a   1.000
_cell.length_b   1.000
_cell.length_c   1.000
_cell.angle_alpha   90.00
_cell.angle_beta   90.00
_cell.angle_gamma   90.00
#
_symmetry.space_group_name_H-M   'P 1'
#
loop_
_entity.id
_entity.type
_entity.pdbx_description
1 polymer ?
#
loop_
_entity_poly.entity_id
_entity_poly.type
_entity_poly.pdbx_seq_one_letter_code
_entity_poly.pdbx_strand_id
1 'polypeptide(L)'
;MTDRGTQLQLTAPKLAPAVAVGDSVAVNGCCLTVSGHRGEQLTFDVLEETLDRTNLKRLRRDSPVNLERALAAGAPLGGHFVQGHIDCSAKVISFERTGEDYRLEVDLPADFAHYAAYKGSVAINGISLTIAELLEKSFAVWIIPHTKRHTNIDNIAAGDLVNVEFDILAKYVERMLARSAPHD
;
A
#
# COMPACT_ATOMS: atom_id res chain seq x y z
N MET A 1 5.22 26.49 -21.41
CA MET A 1 4.21 25.84 -20.54
C MET A 1 4.95 24.70 -19.90
N THR A 2 5.29 24.80 -18.62
CA THR A 2 5.86 23.68 -17.86
C THR A 2 4.70 22.76 -17.57
N ASP A 3 4.73 21.58 -18.14
CA ASP A 3 3.82 20.47 -17.86
C ASP A 3 4.12 19.98 -16.43
N ARG A 4 3.55 20.68 -15.46
CA ARG A 4 3.62 20.26 -14.05
C ARG A 4 2.62 19.14 -13.91
N GLY A 5 3.13 17.93 -13.77
CA GLY A 5 2.32 16.77 -13.45
C GLY A 5 1.40 17.00 -12.24
N THR A 6 0.57 16.03 -11.90
CA THR A 6 -0.36 16.13 -10.75
C THR A 6 0.43 16.25 -9.45
N GLN A 7 0.05 17.24 -8.62
CA GLN A 7 0.61 17.42 -7.29
C GLN A 7 -0.36 16.91 -6.22
N LEU A 8 0.17 16.10 -5.30
CA LEU A 8 -0.52 15.69 -4.08
C LEU A 8 0.01 16.54 -2.91
N GLN A 9 -0.89 17.19 -2.19
CA GLN A 9 -0.56 17.95 -0.97
C GLN A 9 -1.23 17.31 0.23
N LEU A 10 -0.46 17.07 1.27
CA LEU A 10 -0.90 16.45 2.51
C LEU A 10 -0.54 17.31 3.72
N THR A 11 -1.44 17.34 4.72
CA THR A 11 -1.15 17.88 6.04
C THR A 11 -0.72 16.71 6.94
N ALA A 12 0.51 16.76 7.45
CA ALA A 12 1.15 15.67 8.19
C ALA A 12 1.85 16.19 9.47
N PRO A 13 1.12 16.71 10.47
CA PRO A 13 1.69 17.40 11.61
C PRO A 13 2.68 16.56 12.43
N LYS A 14 2.46 15.24 12.50
CA LYS A 14 3.34 14.33 13.24
C LYS A 14 4.57 13.90 12.44
N LEU A 15 4.49 13.87 11.11
CA LEU A 15 5.54 13.34 10.25
C LEU A 15 6.39 14.46 9.63
N ALA A 16 5.78 15.57 9.22
CA ALA A 16 6.45 16.67 8.54
C ALA A 16 7.71 17.19 9.28
N PRO A 17 7.73 17.34 10.62
CA PRO A 17 8.93 17.83 11.33
C PRO A 17 10.16 16.92 11.18
N ALA A 18 9.97 15.67 10.80
CA ALA A 18 11.02 14.66 10.67
C ALA A 18 11.36 14.29 9.22
N VAL A 19 10.90 15.11 8.24
CA VAL A 19 11.05 14.85 6.80
C VAL A 19 11.62 16.09 6.11
N ALA A 20 12.49 15.88 5.14
CA ALA A 20 13.05 16.92 4.28
C ALA A 20 12.61 16.73 2.81
N VAL A 21 12.77 17.81 2.01
CA VAL A 21 12.62 17.70 0.54
C VAL A 21 13.67 16.71 0.00
N GLY A 22 13.23 15.79 -0.83
CA GLY A 22 14.04 14.69 -1.35
C GLY A 22 13.88 13.38 -0.57
N ASP A 23 13.31 13.39 0.63
CA ASP A 23 13.03 12.16 1.38
C ASP A 23 11.89 11.36 0.73
N SER A 24 11.93 10.03 0.96
CA SER A 24 10.85 9.12 0.59
C SER A 24 9.84 8.99 1.74
N VAL A 25 8.56 9.10 1.38
CA VAL A 25 7.43 8.85 2.28
C VAL A 25 6.44 7.93 1.58
N ALA A 26 6.03 6.86 2.25
CA ALA A 26 4.95 6.01 1.79
C ALA A 26 3.59 6.68 2.10
N VAL A 27 2.78 6.91 1.07
CA VAL A 27 1.42 7.44 1.16
C VAL A 27 0.45 6.33 0.74
N ASN A 28 -0.35 5.82 1.66
CA ASN A 28 -1.13 4.58 1.46
C ASN A 28 -0.25 3.45 0.87
N GLY A 29 0.95 3.30 1.40
CA GLY A 29 1.92 2.32 0.92
C GLY A 29 2.63 2.68 -0.39
N CYS A 30 2.25 3.75 -1.08
CA CYS A 30 2.93 4.19 -2.30
C CYS A 30 4.12 5.08 -1.94
N CYS A 31 5.34 4.66 -2.31
CA CYS A 31 6.56 5.42 -2.09
C CYS A 31 6.59 6.66 -3.00
N LEU A 32 6.59 7.83 -2.38
CA LEU A 32 6.65 9.12 -3.07
C LEU A 32 7.81 9.94 -2.54
N THR A 33 8.43 10.75 -3.42
CA THR A 33 9.48 11.69 -3.02
C THR A 33 8.86 13.03 -2.65
N VAL A 34 9.23 13.57 -1.50
CA VAL A 34 8.82 14.91 -1.08
C VAL A 34 9.43 15.95 -2.00
N SER A 35 8.60 16.65 -2.77
CA SER A 35 9.02 17.73 -3.69
C SER A 35 8.88 19.13 -3.08
N GLY A 36 8.12 19.25 -1.99
CA GLY A 36 7.96 20.49 -1.26
C GLY A 36 7.58 20.28 0.20
N HIS A 37 8.07 21.17 1.08
CA HIS A 37 7.80 21.13 2.51
C HIS A 37 7.57 22.54 3.05
N ARG A 38 6.40 22.79 3.65
CA ARG A 38 6.05 24.07 4.27
C ARG A 38 5.26 23.87 5.55
N GLY A 39 5.94 24.01 6.69
CA GLY A 39 5.33 23.77 8.00
C GLY A 39 4.87 22.33 8.13
N GLU A 40 3.58 22.11 8.32
CA GLU A 40 2.98 20.76 8.40
C GLU A 40 2.57 20.18 7.04
N GLN A 41 2.75 20.94 5.95
CA GLN A 41 2.37 20.51 4.61
C GLN A 41 3.54 19.90 3.86
N LEU A 42 3.29 18.73 3.29
CA LEU A 42 4.18 18.04 2.37
C LEU A 42 3.55 18.04 0.96
N THR A 43 4.37 18.25 -0.05
CA THR A 43 3.97 18.20 -1.46
C THR A 43 4.74 17.10 -2.15
N PHE A 44 4.06 16.39 -3.04
CA PHE A 44 4.62 15.30 -3.86
C PHE A 44 4.22 15.51 -5.31
N ASP A 45 5.17 15.40 -6.23
CA ASP A 45 4.88 15.34 -7.65
C ASP A 45 4.60 13.87 -8.02
N VAL A 46 3.40 13.61 -8.53
CA VAL A 46 2.93 12.24 -8.78
C VAL A 46 2.81 12.00 -10.28
N LEU A 47 3.43 10.93 -10.75
CA LEU A 47 3.35 10.51 -12.15
C LEU A 47 1.95 9.96 -12.48
N GLU A 48 1.54 10.11 -13.74
CA GLU A 48 0.25 9.57 -14.22
C GLU A 48 0.16 8.05 -14.01
N GLU A 49 1.23 7.31 -14.30
CA GLU A 49 1.29 5.87 -14.05
C GLU A 49 1.03 5.53 -12.57
N THR A 50 1.59 6.31 -11.64
CA THR A 50 1.35 6.11 -10.20
C THR A 50 -0.11 6.33 -9.85
N LEU A 51 -0.73 7.37 -10.42
CA LEU A 51 -2.16 7.64 -10.21
C LEU A 51 -3.03 6.51 -10.77
N ASP A 52 -2.68 5.94 -11.91
CA ASP A 52 -3.46 4.89 -12.55
C ASP A 52 -3.36 3.54 -11.82
N ARG A 53 -2.21 3.25 -11.22
CA ARG A 53 -1.98 2.00 -10.48
C ARG A 53 -2.43 2.03 -9.04
N THR A 54 -2.68 3.23 -8.48
CA THR A 54 -2.92 3.38 -7.04
C THR A 54 -4.28 4.00 -6.72
N ASN A 55 -4.70 3.89 -5.49
CA ASN A 55 -5.90 4.56 -4.99
C ASN A 55 -5.70 6.09 -4.81
N LEU A 56 -4.51 6.62 -5.03
CA LEU A 56 -4.22 8.05 -4.88
C LEU A 56 -5.09 8.92 -5.80
N LYS A 57 -5.44 8.43 -6.99
CA LYS A 57 -6.36 9.09 -7.93
C LYS A 57 -7.77 9.30 -7.35
N ARG A 58 -8.17 8.51 -6.35
CA ARG A 58 -9.48 8.57 -5.70
C ARG A 58 -9.52 9.48 -4.48
N LEU A 59 -8.38 9.94 -4.00
CA LEU A 59 -8.33 10.84 -2.86
C LEU A 59 -9.12 12.13 -3.12
N ARG A 60 -9.78 12.59 -2.09
CA ARG A 60 -10.51 13.87 -2.05
C ARG A 60 -9.90 14.73 -0.95
N ARG A 61 -10.31 16.00 -0.89
CA ARG A 61 -9.96 16.85 0.24
C ARG A 61 -10.38 16.14 1.54
N ASP A 62 -9.48 16.19 2.52
CA ASP A 62 -9.65 15.60 3.86
C ASP A 62 -9.76 14.07 3.90
N SER A 63 -9.45 13.37 2.78
CA SER A 63 -9.30 11.91 2.81
C SER A 63 -8.17 11.51 3.74
N PRO A 64 -8.39 10.64 4.73
CA PRO A 64 -7.32 10.13 5.58
C PRO A 64 -6.42 9.19 4.80
N VAL A 65 -5.11 9.34 4.99
CA VAL A 65 -4.09 8.48 4.38
C VAL A 65 -3.14 7.94 5.44
N ASN A 66 -2.64 6.73 5.23
CA ASN A 66 -1.51 6.20 6.00
C ASN A 66 -0.23 6.87 5.52
N LEU A 67 0.60 7.31 6.46
CA LEU A 67 1.91 7.91 6.17
C LEU A 67 2.99 7.19 6.94
N GLU A 68 4.07 6.82 6.25
CA GLU A 68 5.23 6.17 6.86
C GLU A 68 6.51 6.70 6.22
N ARG A 69 7.54 6.92 7.03
CA ARG A 69 8.88 7.28 6.55
C ARG A 69 9.62 6.05 6.06
N ALA A 70 10.58 6.25 5.17
CA ALA A 70 11.52 5.18 4.82
C ALA A 70 12.20 4.62 6.08
N LEU A 71 12.33 3.29 6.14
CA LEU A 71 12.98 2.59 7.25
C LEU A 71 14.45 3.00 7.32
N ALA A 72 14.90 3.45 8.46
CA ALA A 72 16.30 3.80 8.66
C ALA A 72 17.17 2.53 8.69
N ALA A 73 18.40 2.62 8.17
CA ALA A 73 19.34 1.52 8.24
C ALA A 73 19.61 1.11 9.69
N GLY A 74 19.48 -0.18 9.99
CA GLY A 74 19.63 -0.74 11.32
C GLY A 74 18.39 -0.67 12.21
N ALA A 75 17.28 -0.08 11.75
CA ALA A 75 16.02 -0.14 12.46
C ALA A 75 15.38 -1.54 12.36
N PRO A 76 14.60 -1.96 13.39
CA PRO A 76 13.89 -3.22 13.35
C PRO A 76 12.90 -3.27 12.18
N LEU A 77 12.90 -4.38 11.43
CA LEU A 77 11.90 -4.64 10.40
C LEU A 77 10.65 -5.25 11.06
N GLY A 78 9.53 -4.52 10.97
CA GLY A 78 8.23 -5.01 11.41
C GLY A 78 7.43 -5.59 10.25
N GLY A 79 7.12 -6.89 10.25
CA GLY A 79 6.41 -7.55 9.17
C GLY A 79 7.33 -8.08 8.07
N HIS A 80 7.09 -7.71 6.80
CA HIS A 80 7.87 -8.14 5.64
C HIS A 80 8.53 -6.95 4.92
N PHE A 81 9.27 -7.20 3.84
CA PHE A 81 9.89 -6.13 3.04
C PHE A 81 8.83 -5.40 2.22
N VAL A 82 8.35 -4.29 2.75
CA VAL A 82 7.43 -3.37 2.04
C VAL A 82 8.26 -2.25 1.44
N GLN A 83 8.25 -2.13 0.12
CA GLN A 83 9.07 -1.16 -0.62
C GLN A 83 8.32 0.13 -0.95
N GLY A 84 6.98 0.07 -0.90
CA GLY A 84 6.13 1.14 -1.38
C GLY A 84 5.91 1.10 -2.91
N HIS A 85 6.17 -0.04 -3.53
CA HIS A 85 6.01 -0.25 -4.96
C HIS A 85 4.70 -1.02 -5.23
N ILE A 86 3.63 -0.26 -5.36
CA ILE A 86 2.28 -0.80 -5.49
C ILE A 86 2.14 -1.60 -6.78
N ASP A 87 1.68 -2.84 -6.66
CA ASP A 87 1.40 -3.71 -7.80
C ASP A 87 0.07 -3.35 -8.48
N CYS A 88 -0.95 -3.16 -7.66
CA CYS A 88 -2.28 -2.78 -8.14
C CYS A 88 -3.09 -2.06 -7.06
N SER A 89 -4.15 -1.41 -7.49
CA SER A 89 -5.27 -1.07 -6.61
C SER A 89 -6.36 -2.13 -6.76
N ALA A 90 -6.81 -2.69 -5.64
CA ALA A 90 -7.81 -3.75 -5.61
C ALA A 90 -9.06 -3.30 -4.85
N LYS A 91 -10.22 -3.86 -5.23
CA LYS A 91 -11.49 -3.51 -4.62
C LYS A 91 -11.71 -4.25 -3.31
N VAL A 92 -12.17 -3.55 -2.29
CA VAL A 92 -12.67 -4.15 -1.06
C VAL A 92 -14.00 -4.84 -1.36
N ILE A 93 -14.07 -6.14 -1.12
CA ILE A 93 -15.29 -6.94 -1.27
C ILE A 93 -16.17 -6.81 -0.02
N SER A 94 -15.55 -7.01 1.14
CA SER A 94 -16.23 -6.85 2.42
C SER A 94 -15.26 -6.39 3.52
N PHE A 95 -15.79 -5.69 4.51
CA PHE A 95 -15.07 -5.35 5.73
C PHE A 95 -16.04 -5.50 6.91
N GLU A 96 -15.93 -6.61 7.62
CA GLU A 96 -16.93 -7.03 8.59
C GLU A 96 -16.31 -7.30 9.95
N ARG A 97 -17.01 -6.94 11.01
CA ARG A 97 -16.61 -7.30 12.36
C ARG A 97 -16.94 -8.77 12.62
N THR A 98 -15.96 -9.52 13.12
CA THR A 98 -16.12 -10.92 13.48
C THR A 98 -15.51 -11.16 14.86
N GLY A 99 -16.36 -11.23 15.88
CA GLY A 99 -15.93 -11.24 17.28
C GLY A 99 -15.31 -9.91 17.69
N GLU A 100 -14.06 -9.94 18.15
CA GLU A 100 -13.31 -8.73 18.53
C GLU A 100 -12.53 -8.13 17.36
N ASP A 101 -12.25 -8.92 16.32
CA ASP A 101 -11.46 -8.53 15.16
C ASP A 101 -12.34 -8.17 13.94
N TYR A 102 -11.69 -7.83 12.84
CA TYR A 102 -12.34 -7.48 11.58
C TYR A 102 -11.76 -8.31 10.45
N ARG A 103 -12.62 -8.89 9.63
CA ARG A 103 -12.26 -9.58 8.41
C ARG A 103 -12.35 -8.62 7.23
N LEU A 104 -11.24 -8.37 6.57
CA LEU A 104 -11.15 -7.57 5.35
C LEU A 104 -10.92 -8.52 4.18
N GLU A 105 -11.87 -8.56 3.24
CA GLU A 105 -11.74 -9.29 1.99
C GLU A 105 -11.51 -8.33 0.84
N VAL A 106 -10.49 -8.64 0.04
CA VAL A 106 -10.00 -7.82 -1.07
C VAL A 106 -9.97 -8.67 -2.34
N ASP A 107 -10.40 -8.09 -3.45
CA ASP A 107 -10.30 -8.68 -4.78
C ASP A 107 -8.85 -9.04 -5.11
N LEU A 108 -8.65 -10.19 -5.77
CA LEU A 108 -7.35 -10.68 -6.21
C LEU A 108 -7.33 -10.71 -7.74
N PRO A 109 -6.80 -9.66 -8.39
CA PRO A 109 -6.71 -9.64 -9.84
C PRO A 109 -5.88 -10.81 -10.36
N ALA A 110 -6.34 -11.47 -11.42
CA ALA A 110 -5.75 -12.71 -11.95
C ALA A 110 -4.25 -12.59 -12.26
N ASP A 111 -3.84 -11.42 -12.75
CA ASP A 111 -2.43 -11.14 -13.09
C ASP A 111 -1.48 -11.18 -11.89
N PHE A 112 -2.01 -11.09 -10.66
CA PHE A 112 -1.23 -11.08 -9.43
C PHE A 112 -1.51 -12.29 -8.52
N ALA A 113 -2.43 -13.17 -8.92
CA ALA A 113 -2.87 -14.29 -8.08
C ALA A 113 -1.71 -15.23 -7.66
N HIS A 114 -0.73 -15.39 -8.54
CA HIS A 114 0.45 -16.23 -8.28
C HIS A 114 1.43 -15.66 -7.23
N TYR A 115 1.30 -14.38 -6.86
CA TYR A 115 2.08 -13.78 -5.77
C TYR A 115 1.43 -13.97 -4.40
N ALA A 116 0.14 -14.31 -4.35
CA ALA A 116 -0.56 -14.53 -3.11
C ALA A 116 -0.37 -15.97 -2.62
N ALA A 117 -0.03 -16.13 -1.35
CA ALA A 117 0.09 -17.44 -0.72
C ALA A 117 -0.67 -17.47 0.61
N TYR A 118 -1.34 -18.58 0.92
CA TYR A 118 -1.94 -18.77 2.24
C TYR A 118 -0.87 -18.66 3.32
N LYS A 119 -1.12 -17.84 4.34
CA LYS A 119 -0.17 -17.43 5.39
C LYS A 119 1.03 -16.62 4.88
N GLY A 120 1.06 -16.23 3.63
CA GLY A 120 2.03 -15.27 3.10
C GLY A 120 1.72 -13.85 3.53
N SER A 121 2.68 -12.96 3.29
CA SER A 121 2.56 -11.53 3.60
C SER A 121 2.02 -10.74 2.41
N VAL A 122 1.28 -9.68 2.71
CA VAL A 122 0.82 -8.68 1.75
C VAL A 122 0.74 -7.33 2.43
N ALA A 123 1.05 -6.25 1.72
CA ALA A 123 0.81 -4.91 2.23
C ALA A 123 -0.49 -4.33 1.62
N ILE A 124 -1.39 -3.86 2.48
CA ILE A 124 -2.62 -3.17 2.09
C ILE A 124 -2.55 -1.73 2.60
N ASN A 125 -2.58 -0.75 1.70
CA ASN A 125 -2.34 0.66 2.02
C ASN A 125 -1.07 0.87 2.88
N GLY A 126 -0.02 0.08 2.65
CA GLY A 126 1.24 0.11 3.37
C GLY A 126 1.27 -0.67 4.68
N ILE A 127 0.17 -1.28 5.08
CA ILE A 127 0.09 -2.07 6.30
C ILE A 127 0.46 -3.52 5.99
N SER A 128 1.54 -4.02 6.60
CA SER A 128 1.95 -5.42 6.50
C SER A 128 0.95 -6.33 7.20
N LEU A 129 0.35 -7.26 6.45
CA LEU A 129 -0.70 -8.17 6.91
C LEU A 129 -0.43 -9.59 6.45
N THR A 130 -1.06 -10.56 7.11
CA THR A 130 -0.98 -11.97 6.74
C THR A 130 -2.25 -12.39 5.98
N ILE A 131 -2.10 -13.04 4.84
CA ILE A 131 -3.20 -13.66 4.09
C ILE A 131 -3.73 -14.84 4.92
N ALA A 132 -4.88 -14.67 5.52
CA ALA A 132 -5.53 -15.67 6.36
C ALA A 132 -6.41 -16.63 5.56
N GLU A 133 -6.96 -16.15 4.45
CA GLU A 133 -7.79 -16.94 3.53
C GLU A 133 -7.36 -16.58 2.10
N LEU A 134 -7.19 -17.60 1.27
CA LEU A 134 -6.92 -17.44 -0.15
C LEU A 134 -8.03 -18.13 -0.93
N LEU A 135 -8.79 -17.37 -1.70
CA LEU A 135 -9.92 -17.79 -2.49
C LEU A 135 -9.56 -17.71 -3.99
N GLU A 136 -10.44 -18.16 -4.87
CA GLU A 136 -10.18 -18.17 -6.32
C GLU A 136 -9.95 -16.75 -6.91
N LYS A 137 -10.69 -15.74 -6.41
CA LYS A 137 -10.67 -14.37 -6.94
C LYS A 137 -10.51 -13.33 -5.86
N SER A 138 -10.21 -13.73 -4.63
CA SER A 138 -10.04 -12.83 -3.49
C SER A 138 -9.12 -13.43 -2.45
N PHE A 139 -8.69 -12.60 -1.54
CA PHE A 139 -8.03 -13.03 -0.31
C PHE A 139 -8.59 -12.25 0.87
N ALA A 140 -8.48 -12.83 2.06
CA ALA A 140 -8.88 -12.14 3.28
C ALA A 140 -7.73 -12.07 4.28
N VAL A 141 -7.72 -10.94 5.01
CA VAL A 141 -6.80 -10.66 6.11
C VAL A 141 -7.60 -10.32 7.36
N TRP A 142 -7.02 -10.57 8.53
CA TRP A 142 -7.63 -10.19 9.79
C TRP A 142 -6.99 -8.93 10.35
N ILE A 143 -7.84 -7.99 10.74
CA ILE A 143 -7.46 -6.69 11.28
C ILE A 143 -7.83 -6.64 12.76
N ILE A 144 -6.84 -6.52 13.62
CA ILE A 144 -7.05 -6.33 15.05
C ILE A 144 -7.55 -4.90 15.34
N PRO A 145 -8.26 -4.68 16.46
CA PRO A 145 -8.80 -3.36 16.81
C PRO A 145 -7.75 -2.25 16.88
N HIS A 146 -6.50 -2.58 17.24
CA HIS A 146 -5.39 -1.63 17.25
C HIS A 146 -5.10 -1.11 15.84
N THR A 147 -4.89 -1.99 14.88
CA THR A 147 -4.60 -1.64 13.48
C THR A 147 -5.73 -0.81 12.88
N LYS A 148 -6.98 -1.24 13.10
CA LYS A 148 -8.15 -0.48 12.63
C LYS A 148 -8.13 0.97 13.12
N ARG A 149 -7.93 1.20 14.42
CA ARG A 149 -7.98 2.55 15.01
C ARG A 149 -6.79 3.45 14.64
N HIS A 150 -5.67 2.89 14.23
CA HIS A 150 -4.43 3.64 13.99
C HIS A 150 -4.07 3.79 12.51
N THR A 151 -4.94 3.31 11.61
CA THR A 151 -4.74 3.37 10.17
C THR A 151 -6.01 3.84 9.45
N ASN A 152 -5.89 4.15 8.17
CA ASN A 152 -7.04 4.55 7.36
C ASN A 152 -8.01 3.39 7.05
N ILE A 153 -7.70 2.18 7.46
CA ILE A 153 -8.63 1.02 7.36
C ILE A 153 -9.94 1.29 8.12
N ASP A 154 -9.92 2.12 9.17
CA ASP A 154 -11.14 2.52 9.88
C ASP A 154 -12.20 3.18 8.99
N ASN A 155 -11.78 3.80 7.89
CA ASN A 155 -12.63 4.55 6.96
C ASN A 155 -12.94 3.79 5.66
N ILE A 156 -12.53 2.51 5.55
CA ILE A 156 -12.72 1.71 4.34
C ILE A 156 -14.07 1.01 4.40
N ALA A 157 -14.76 0.97 3.27
CA ALA A 157 -16.01 0.24 3.06
C ALA A 157 -15.94 -0.67 1.83
N ALA A 158 -16.89 -1.59 1.72
CA ALA A 158 -17.06 -2.40 0.51
C ALA A 158 -17.24 -1.51 -0.72
N GLY A 159 -16.48 -1.81 -1.77
CA GLY A 159 -16.44 -1.02 -3.00
C GLY A 159 -15.29 -0.03 -3.10
N ASP A 160 -14.62 0.32 -1.99
CA ASP A 160 -13.44 1.17 -2.00
C ASP A 160 -12.24 0.47 -2.64
N LEU A 161 -11.27 1.26 -3.09
CA LEU A 161 -10.00 0.75 -3.59
C LEU A 161 -8.91 0.88 -2.52
N VAL A 162 -8.15 -0.19 -2.36
CA VAL A 162 -6.94 -0.23 -1.53
C VAL A 162 -5.72 -0.52 -2.39
N ASN A 163 -4.58 0.08 -2.06
CA ASN A 163 -3.31 -0.26 -2.67
C ASN A 163 -2.82 -1.61 -2.16
N VAL A 164 -2.39 -2.47 -3.06
CA VAL A 164 -1.83 -3.78 -2.74
C VAL A 164 -0.41 -3.87 -3.25
N GLU A 165 0.50 -4.27 -2.37
CA GLU A 165 1.87 -4.64 -2.69
C GLU A 165 2.10 -6.06 -2.20
N PHE A 166 2.43 -6.98 -3.11
CA PHE A 166 2.79 -8.35 -2.78
C PHE A 166 4.24 -8.45 -2.34
N ASP A 167 4.55 -9.47 -1.56
CA ASP A 167 5.91 -9.68 -1.06
C ASP A 167 6.91 -9.77 -2.23
N ILE A 168 7.94 -8.94 -2.18
CA ILE A 168 9.00 -8.89 -3.21
C ILE A 168 9.66 -10.25 -3.46
N LEU A 169 9.69 -11.12 -2.45
CA LEU A 169 10.26 -12.46 -2.59
C LEU A 169 9.48 -13.29 -3.61
N ALA A 170 8.16 -13.18 -3.67
CA ALA A 170 7.35 -13.87 -4.67
C ALA A 170 7.73 -13.46 -6.11
N LYS A 171 7.98 -12.16 -6.32
CA LYS A 171 8.39 -11.61 -7.63
C LYS A 171 9.78 -12.10 -8.06
N TYR A 172 10.71 -12.21 -7.11
CA TYR A 172 12.03 -12.77 -7.40
C TYR A 172 11.96 -14.28 -7.70
N VAL A 173 11.15 -15.03 -6.96
CA VAL A 173 10.94 -16.46 -7.22
C VAL A 173 10.36 -16.68 -8.63
N GLU A 174 9.32 -15.95 -9.00
CA GLU A 174 8.75 -15.99 -10.36
C GLU A 174 9.83 -15.71 -11.42
N ARG A 175 10.59 -14.63 -11.25
CA ARG A 175 11.63 -14.24 -12.20
C ARG A 175 12.73 -15.29 -12.37
N MET A 176 13.07 -15.99 -11.30
CA MET A 176 14.06 -17.06 -11.33
C MET A 176 13.52 -18.31 -12.05
N LEU A 177 12.26 -18.69 -11.75
CA LEU A 177 11.62 -19.84 -12.37
C LEU A 177 11.39 -19.65 -13.88
N ALA A 178 10.98 -18.45 -14.29
CA ALA A 178 10.79 -18.11 -15.71
C ALA A 178 12.08 -18.23 -16.54
N ARG A 179 13.26 -18.07 -15.92
CA ARG A 179 14.56 -18.25 -16.58
C ARG A 179 15.02 -19.69 -16.64
N SER A 180 14.47 -20.55 -15.80
CA SER A 180 14.83 -21.97 -15.72
C SER A 180 14.00 -22.86 -16.65
N ALA A 181 12.97 -22.30 -17.30
CA ALA A 181 12.22 -23.01 -18.33
C ALA A 181 13.11 -23.21 -19.57
N PRO A 182 13.28 -24.44 -20.09
CA PRO A 182 14.04 -24.66 -21.31
C PRO A 182 13.42 -23.85 -22.45
N HIS A 183 14.27 -23.18 -23.22
CA HIS A 183 13.86 -22.60 -24.49
C HIS A 183 13.69 -23.76 -25.46
N ASP A 184 12.43 -24.12 -25.76
CA ASP A 184 12.08 -25.02 -26.88
C ASP A 184 12.33 -24.30 -28.22
#